data_928e9bde9051a0f53c2ca95a9ec266dc
#
_entry.id   928e9bde9051a0f53c2ca95a9ec266dc
#
_cell.length_a   1.000
_cell.length_b   1.000
_cell.length_c   1.000
_cell.angle_alpha   90.00
_cell.angle_beta   90.00
_cell.angle_gamma   90.00
#
_symmetry.space_group_name_H-M   'P 1'
#
loop_
_entity.id
_entity.type
_entity.pdbx_description
1 polymer ?
#
loop_
_entity_poly.entity_id
_entity_poly.type
_entity_poly.pdbx_seq_one_letter_code
_entity_poly.pdbx_strand_id
1 'polypeptide(L)'
;VAVPRTMELTLMSVSTCDNEGVEMKGNSGLLWRGLTSVTGTLLVLGICGTQCSYMYAGTINSALGTSSTRIVAGEGGGNTTYYASEYGDLNAENLQKLIADAYGESVLEQEEGSVLLRNNDGTLPLASDKHVTLFGHAVVQPVYSPGGANSAADIGKYVIDLKSALEHAGFSVNNTLFDAYSKSDTKRVASNNLQVSGDPRSNGALNDAPVLGEEPASSYTDQLKASWQDDYHDVAIVMLAREGGEDKEMMMKDPEGISALSLHQDEKDLLRMIKDSGKFSKTVVLLNSAFPMEVGWLDDYGVDACMWIGNPGQRGFEGVANLLVGKANPSGRLTDTYAVDSMSSPAAHTSSQNSNQWTNVDEVNAAVSDKTVNIDNVTVQPENIYVGYKYYETRYADAVTNPGSGAASSVGASHGASAWNYADEVSYPFGYGLSYTTFEQTLDGVSYDRDKDEFTAKVTVKNTGDIAGASVVELYAQTPYGEYERKNLVEKSAIQLAG
;
A
#
# COMPACT_ATOMS: atom_id res chain seq x y z
N VAL A 1 -25.99 -25.37 0.13
CA VAL A 1 -25.67 -25.39 1.57
C VAL A 1 -26.23 -26.69 2.11
N ALA A 2 -25.40 -27.73 2.23
CA ALA A 2 -25.80 -29.00 2.82
C ALA A 2 -25.18 -29.05 4.23
N VAL A 3 -26.06 -29.17 5.21
CA VAL A 3 -25.73 -29.39 6.62
C VAL A 3 -25.14 -30.79 6.79
N PRO A 4 -24.00 -30.95 7.46
CA PRO A 4 -23.48 -32.30 7.72
C PRO A 4 -24.36 -33.01 8.75
N ARG A 5 -24.75 -34.22 8.42
CA ARG A 5 -25.41 -35.15 9.34
C ARG A 5 -24.48 -35.52 10.48
N THR A 6 -24.91 -35.28 11.68
CA THR A 6 -24.32 -35.77 12.92
C THR A 6 -24.26 -37.31 12.87
N MET A 7 -23.06 -37.86 12.98
CA MET A 7 -22.82 -39.29 13.10
C MET A 7 -22.96 -39.62 14.57
N GLU A 8 -24.11 -40.26 14.95
CA GLU A 8 -24.27 -40.85 16.27
C GLU A 8 -23.37 -42.11 16.38
N LEU A 9 -22.39 -42.00 17.25
CA LEU A 9 -21.61 -43.15 17.68
C LEU A 9 -22.46 -43.98 18.69
N THR A 10 -23.03 -45.04 18.22
CA THR A 10 -23.65 -46.05 19.10
C THR A 10 -22.54 -46.82 19.82
N LEU A 11 -22.35 -46.54 21.09
CA LEU A 11 -21.52 -47.33 21.96
C LEU A 11 -22.21 -48.70 22.17
N MET A 12 -21.73 -49.74 21.49
CA MET A 12 -22.09 -51.10 21.83
C MET A 12 -21.53 -51.42 23.20
N SER A 13 -22.43 -51.66 24.15
CA SER A 13 -22.09 -52.21 25.45
C SER A 13 -21.55 -53.66 25.27
N VAL A 14 -20.30 -53.82 25.69
CA VAL A 14 -19.71 -55.15 25.81
C VAL A 14 -20.33 -55.79 27.03
N SER A 15 -21.21 -56.76 26.82
CA SER A 15 -21.68 -57.65 27.88
C SER A 15 -20.52 -58.48 28.40
N THR A 16 -20.41 -58.53 29.73
CA THR A 16 -19.47 -59.37 30.46
C THR A 16 -19.84 -60.84 30.18
N CYS A 17 -18.96 -61.53 29.50
CA CYS A 17 -18.99 -63.03 29.49
C CYS A 17 -18.33 -63.50 30.75
N ASP A 18 -19.04 -64.46 31.42
CA ASP A 18 -18.61 -65.14 32.61
C ASP A 18 -17.29 -65.90 32.41
N ASN A 19 -16.48 -65.87 33.45
CA ASN A 19 -15.26 -66.64 33.63
C ASN A 19 -15.49 -68.13 33.62
N GLU A 20 -15.10 -68.84 32.58
CA GLU A 20 -14.58 -70.17 32.73
C GLU A 20 -13.09 -70.15 32.29
N GLY A 21 -12.27 -70.55 33.23
CA GLY A 21 -10.83 -70.45 33.16
C GLY A 21 -10.19 -71.21 32.02
N VAL A 22 -9.49 -70.48 31.17
CA VAL A 22 -8.41 -71.06 30.40
C VAL A 22 -7.11 -70.44 30.95
N GLU A 23 -6.37 -71.25 31.73
CA GLU A 23 -5.00 -70.96 32.10
C GLU A 23 -4.14 -70.87 30.82
N MET A 24 -3.95 -69.69 30.29
CA MET A 24 -2.93 -69.47 29.29
C MET A 24 -1.59 -69.24 29.97
N LYS A 25 -0.71 -70.21 29.87
CA LYS A 25 0.68 -70.12 30.31
C LYS A 25 1.39 -68.95 29.71
N GLY A 26 1.92 -68.10 30.57
CA GLY A 26 3.00 -67.18 30.46
C GLY A 26 3.24 -66.45 29.11
N ASN A 27 3.31 -65.13 29.16
CA ASN A 27 3.75 -64.17 28.15
C ASN A 27 2.83 -63.82 26.97
N SER A 28 1.81 -64.58 26.60
CA SER A 28 0.88 -64.24 25.50
C SER A 28 0.00 -63.02 25.84
N GLY A 29 -0.42 -62.87 27.09
CA GLY A 29 -1.23 -61.74 27.53
C GLY A 29 -0.50 -60.40 27.50
N LEU A 30 0.78 -60.39 27.80
CA LEU A 30 1.62 -59.17 27.71
C LEU A 30 1.83 -58.80 26.25
N LEU A 31 2.06 -59.77 25.39
CA LEU A 31 2.26 -59.56 23.95
C LEU A 31 0.98 -59.03 23.28
N TRP A 32 -0.20 -59.59 23.64
CA TRP A 32 -1.47 -59.08 23.15
C TRP A 32 -1.79 -57.66 23.66
N ARG A 33 -1.53 -57.37 24.92
CA ARG A 33 -1.68 -55.98 25.45
C ARG A 33 -0.75 -55.02 24.77
N GLY A 34 0.49 -55.41 24.53
CA GLY A 34 1.43 -54.60 23.77
C GLY A 34 0.97 -54.34 22.32
N LEU A 35 0.52 -55.39 21.63
CA LEU A 35 0.04 -55.30 20.26
C LEU A 35 -1.23 -54.39 20.18
N THR A 36 -2.18 -54.58 21.08
CA THR A 36 -3.40 -53.78 21.15
C THR A 36 -3.10 -52.31 21.44
N SER A 37 -2.13 -52.03 22.32
CA SER A 37 -1.70 -50.66 22.63
C SER A 37 -1.05 -50.01 21.40
N VAL A 38 -0.16 -50.70 20.71
CA VAL A 38 0.49 -50.17 19.49
C VAL A 38 -0.54 -49.96 18.38
N THR A 39 -1.44 -50.92 18.16
CA THR A 39 -2.49 -50.78 17.13
C THR A 39 -3.46 -49.66 17.45
N GLY A 40 -3.85 -49.49 18.70
CA GLY A 40 -4.72 -48.41 19.17
C GLY A 40 -4.03 -47.05 18.97
N THR A 41 -2.76 -46.94 19.30
CA THR A 41 -2.00 -45.70 19.07
C THR A 41 -1.87 -45.37 17.58
N LEU A 42 -1.58 -46.37 16.74
CA LEU A 42 -1.52 -46.17 15.30
C LEU A 42 -2.87 -45.76 14.69
N LEU A 43 -3.96 -46.33 15.21
CA LEU A 43 -5.31 -45.96 14.78
C LEU A 43 -5.63 -44.50 15.14
N VAL A 44 -5.33 -44.10 16.36
CA VAL A 44 -5.52 -42.70 16.79
C VAL A 44 -4.66 -41.74 15.94
N LEU A 45 -3.39 -42.04 15.72
CA LEU A 45 -2.52 -41.27 14.86
C LEU A 45 -3.04 -41.21 13.42
N GLY A 46 -3.57 -42.30 12.89
CA GLY A 46 -4.20 -42.37 11.57
C GLY A 46 -5.42 -41.46 11.47
N ILE A 47 -6.31 -41.52 12.47
CA ILE A 47 -7.51 -40.67 12.53
C ILE A 47 -7.10 -39.20 12.65
N CYS A 48 -6.18 -38.84 13.54
CA CYS A 48 -5.68 -37.47 13.68
C CYS A 48 -5.01 -37.00 12.39
N GLY A 49 -4.17 -37.83 11.78
CA GLY A 49 -3.52 -37.48 10.50
C GLY A 49 -4.53 -37.25 9.38
N THR A 50 -5.59 -38.07 9.31
CA THR A 50 -6.66 -37.89 8.32
C THR A 50 -7.44 -36.61 8.57
N GLN A 51 -7.78 -36.30 9.83
CA GLN A 51 -8.47 -35.04 10.17
C GLN A 51 -7.61 -33.83 9.87
N CYS A 52 -6.34 -33.84 10.21
CA CYS A 52 -5.40 -32.78 9.86
C CYS A 52 -5.29 -32.62 8.34
N SER A 53 -5.19 -33.72 7.59
CA SER A 53 -5.15 -33.66 6.12
C SER A 53 -6.42 -33.05 5.51
N TYR A 54 -7.58 -33.33 6.11
CA TYR A 54 -8.85 -32.71 5.68
C TYR A 54 -8.91 -31.22 6.02
N MET A 55 -8.48 -30.84 7.22
CA MET A 55 -8.45 -29.41 7.61
C MET A 55 -7.51 -28.59 6.74
N TYR A 56 -6.40 -29.16 6.34
CA TYR A 56 -5.40 -28.47 5.52
C TYR A 56 -5.37 -28.90 4.06
N ALA A 57 -6.44 -29.55 3.58
CA ALA A 57 -6.49 -30.10 2.23
C ALA A 57 -6.24 -29.03 1.14
N GLY A 58 -6.73 -27.82 1.32
CA GLY A 58 -6.49 -26.70 0.41
C GLY A 58 -5.00 -26.36 0.31
N THR A 59 -4.35 -26.20 1.44
CA THR A 59 -2.92 -25.88 1.53
C THR A 59 -2.05 -27.01 1.00
N ILE A 60 -2.38 -28.26 1.37
CA ILE A 60 -1.64 -29.46 0.92
C ILE A 60 -1.77 -29.62 -0.60
N ASN A 61 -2.98 -29.48 -1.15
CA ASN A 61 -3.22 -29.58 -2.58
C ASN A 61 -2.53 -28.46 -3.37
N SER A 62 -2.52 -27.25 -2.81
CA SER A 62 -1.78 -26.12 -3.41
C SER A 62 -0.28 -26.38 -3.42
N ALA A 63 0.28 -26.85 -2.29
CA ALA A 63 1.71 -27.14 -2.18
C ALA A 63 2.18 -28.32 -3.06
N LEU A 64 1.30 -29.31 -3.27
CA LEU A 64 1.58 -30.48 -4.10
C LEU A 64 1.21 -30.28 -5.58
N GLY A 65 0.62 -29.14 -5.95
CA GLY A 65 0.12 -28.91 -7.31
C GLY A 65 -1.03 -29.83 -7.70
N THR A 66 -1.71 -30.45 -6.71
CA THR A 66 -2.81 -31.41 -6.92
C THR A 66 -4.17 -30.76 -6.69
N SER A 67 -4.35 -29.50 -7.10
CA SER A 67 -5.65 -28.84 -6.97
C SER A 67 -6.72 -29.64 -7.70
N SER A 68 -7.63 -30.21 -6.91
CA SER A 68 -8.61 -31.20 -7.37
C SER A 68 -9.93 -30.60 -7.87
N THR A 69 -9.92 -29.36 -8.33
CA THR A 69 -11.12 -28.83 -8.96
C THR A 69 -11.18 -29.29 -10.41
N ARG A 70 -11.72 -30.48 -10.62
CA ARG A 70 -12.13 -30.92 -11.94
C ARG A 70 -13.49 -30.32 -12.23
N ILE A 71 -13.57 -29.38 -13.14
CA ILE A 71 -14.83 -28.91 -13.66
C ILE A 71 -15.42 -30.04 -14.51
N VAL A 72 -16.44 -30.71 -14.00
CA VAL A 72 -17.22 -31.68 -14.76
C VAL A 72 -18.40 -30.91 -15.36
N ALA A 73 -18.38 -30.70 -16.67
CA ALA A 73 -19.55 -30.18 -17.37
C ALA A 73 -20.67 -31.22 -17.23
N GLY A 74 -21.75 -30.86 -16.53
CA GLY A 74 -22.97 -31.69 -16.48
C GLY A 74 -23.65 -31.73 -17.83
N GLU A 75 -24.25 -32.87 -18.19
CA GLU A 75 -25.13 -32.95 -19.35
C GLU A 75 -26.27 -31.93 -19.17
N GLY A 76 -26.33 -30.93 -20.06
CA GLY A 76 -27.35 -29.88 -20.04
C GLY A 76 -26.91 -28.55 -19.45
N GLY A 77 -25.64 -28.34 -19.12
CA GLY A 77 -25.09 -27.05 -18.74
C GLY A 77 -25.08 -26.11 -19.93
N GLY A 78 -26.10 -25.22 -20.00
CA GLY A 78 -26.19 -24.21 -21.04
C GLY A 78 -24.98 -23.27 -21.00
N ASN A 79 -24.54 -22.86 -22.15
CA ASN A 79 -23.70 -21.68 -22.44
C ASN A 79 -22.59 -21.30 -21.48
N THR A 80 -21.82 -22.28 -20.97
CA THR A 80 -20.56 -21.97 -20.32
C THR A 80 -19.52 -21.76 -21.44
N THR A 81 -19.28 -20.52 -21.78
CA THR A 81 -18.20 -20.18 -22.71
C THR A 81 -16.89 -20.24 -21.93
N TYR A 82 -16.09 -21.26 -22.21
CA TYR A 82 -14.71 -21.29 -21.73
C TYR A 82 -13.87 -20.42 -22.66
N TYR A 83 -13.23 -19.43 -22.13
CA TYR A 83 -12.25 -18.66 -22.89
C TYR A 83 -10.99 -19.54 -23.03
N ALA A 84 -10.58 -19.84 -24.25
CA ALA A 84 -9.29 -20.45 -24.50
C ALA A 84 -8.20 -19.42 -24.15
N SER A 85 -7.10 -19.87 -23.53
CA SER A 85 -5.94 -19.01 -23.34
C SER A 85 -5.42 -18.55 -24.71
N GLU A 86 -5.16 -17.26 -24.88
CA GLU A 86 -4.54 -16.71 -26.10
C GLU A 86 -3.10 -17.20 -26.29
N TYR A 87 -2.47 -17.68 -25.19
CA TYR A 87 -1.12 -18.24 -25.23
C TYR A 87 -1.09 -19.71 -25.66
N GLY A 88 -2.25 -20.33 -25.86
CA GLY A 88 -2.35 -21.74 -26.28
C GLY A 88 -1.76 -22.74 -25.29
N ASP A 89 -1.10 -23.78 -25.78
CA ASP A 89 -0.51 -24.81 -24.95
C ASP A 89 0.73 -24.32 -24.20
N LEU A 90 0.96 -24.86 -22.98
CA LEU A 90 2.12 -24.52 -22.18
C LEU A 90 3.40 -25.08 -22.82
N ASN A 91 4.19 -24.20 -23.41
CA ASN A 91 5.51 -24.48 -23.96
C ASN A 91 6.44 -23.28 -23.70
N ALA A 92 7.73 -23.41 -23.96
CA ALA A 92 8.72 -22.38 -23.67
C ALA A 92 8.46 -21.05 -24.41
N GLU A 93 8.01 -21.10 -25.65
CA GLU A 93 7.71 -19.93 -26.46
C GLU A 93 6.48 -19.17 -25.92
N ASN A 94 5.38 -19.89 -25.70
CA ASN A 94 4.16 -19.31 -25.15
C ASN A 94 4.36 -18.77 -23.73
N LEU A 95 5.18 -19.45 -22.91
CA LEU A 95 5.53 -18.96 -21.58
C LEU A 95 6.37 -17.67 -21.66
N GLN A 96 7.33 -17.58 -22.58
CA GLN A 96 8.11 -16.35 -22.78
C GLN A 96 7.23 -15.20 -23.26
N LYS A 97 6.27 -15.47 -24.15
CA LYS A 97 5.30 -14.46 -24.57
C LYS A 97 4.45 -13.98 -23.39
N LEU A 98 3.87 -14.88 -22.62
CA LEU A 98 3.10 -14.54 -21.43
C LEU A 98 3.89 -13.66 -20.44
N ILE A 99 5.15 -14.02 -20.17
CA ILE A 99 6.01 -13.24 -19.29
C ILE A 99 6.30 -11.85 -19.86
N ALA A 100 6.57 -11.76 -21.17
CA ALA A 100 6.83 -10.49 -21.83
C ALA A 100 5.61 -9.57 -21.80
N ASP A 101 4.43 -10.12 -22.07
CA ASP A 101 3.17 -9.37 -22.04
C ASP A 101 2.86 -8.92 -20.59
N ALA A 102 3.02 -9.79 -19.58
CA ALA A 102 2.84 -9.44 -18.17
C ALA A 102 3.81 -8.34 -17.70
N TYR A 103 5.05 -8.35 -18.19
CA TYR A 103 5.99 -7.25 -17.91
C TYR A 103 5.57 -5.96 -18.61
N GLY A 104 5.06 -6.04 -19.84
CA GLY A 104 4.51 -4.89 -20.56
C GLY A 104 3.34 -4.25 -19.82
N GLU A 105 2.41 -5.07 -19.30
CA GLU A 105 1.29 -4.59 -18.47
C GLU A 105 1.78 -3.93 -17.18
N SER A 106 2.77 -4.52 -16.51
CA SER A 106 3.33 -3.90 -15.29
C SER A 106 3.97 -2.53 -15.55
N VAL A 107 4.59 -2.34 -16.73
CA VAL A 107 5.12 -1.04 -17.15
C VAL A 107 3.99 -0.07 -17.44
N LEU A 108 2.96 -0.50 -18.15
CA LEU A 108 1.79 0.32 -18.48
C LEU A 108 1.02 0.75 -17.21
N GLU A 109 0.78 -0.18 -16.27
CA GLU A 109 0.17 0.12 -14.98
C GLU A 109 0.93 1.22 -14.23
N GLN A 110 2.26 1.18 -14.26
CA GLN A 110 3.08 2.22 -13.64
C GLN A 110 2.98 3.56 -14.37
N GLU A 111 2.98 3.54 -15.72
CA GLU A 111 2.84 4.75 -16.54
C GLU A 111 1.49 5.44 -16.31
N GLU A 112 0.41 4.67 -16.24
CA GLU A 112 -0.94 5.17 -16.04
C GLU A 112 -1.24 5.49 -14.56
N GLY A 113 -0.63 4.74 -13.61
CA GLY A 113 -0.85 4.90 -12.18
C GLY A 113 -0.02 5.98 -11.53
N SER A 114 1.13 6.35 -12.09
CA SER A 114 1.97 7.41 -11.52
C SER A 114 1.28 8.77 -11.60
N VAL A 115 1.41 9.57 -10.52
CA VAL A 115 0.77 10.89 -10.43
C VAL A 115 1.80 11.99 -10.43
N LEU A 116 1.76 12.84 -11.44
CA LEU A 116 2.59 14.04 -11.51
C LEU A 116 1.96 15.13 -10.63
N LEU A 117 2.60 15.40 -9.48
CA LEU A 117 2.12 16.38 -8.50
C LEU A 117 2.58 17.81 -8.80
N ARG A 118 3.79 17.93 -9.34
CA ARG A 118 4.41 19.22 -9.61
C ARG A 118 5.26 19.13 -10.89
N ASN A 119 5.19 20.15 -11.73
CA ASN A 119 6.01 20.26 -12.93
C ASN A 119 6.24 21.74 -13.30
N ASN A 120 7.12 22.41 -12.55
CA ASN A 120 7.41 23.81 -12.76
C ASN A 120 8.15 24.03 -14.08
N ASP A 121 7.70 25.03 -14.83
CA ASP A 121 8.31 25.45 -16.10
C ASP A 121 8.53 24.30 -17.10
N GLY A 122 7.71 23.25 -17.05
CA GLY A 122 7.85 22.10 -17.93
C GLY A 122 9.17 21.34 -17.70
N THR A 123 9.60 21.20 -16.45
CA THR A 123 10.81 20.44 -16.08
C THR A 123 10.79 19.03 -16.62
N LEU A 124 9.65 18.36 -16.52
CA LEU A 124 9.40 17.07 -17.16
C LEU A 124 8.59 17.26 -18.45
N PRO A 125 8.86 16.46 -19.50
CA PRO A 125 9.85 15.39 -19.56
C PRO A 125 11.29 15.92 -19.72
N LEU A 126 12.27 15.11 -19.25
CA LEU A 126 13.69 15.38 -19.38
C LEU A 126 14.21 14.91 -20.73
N ALA A 127 15.25 15.55 -21.25
CA ALA A 127 16.00 14.99 -22.36
C ALA A 127 16.78 13.74 -21.90
N SER A 128 16.81 12.70 -22.74
CA SER A 128 17.39 11.39 -22.39
C SER A 128 18.91 11.33 -22.33
N ASP A 129 19.60 12.39 -22.79
CA ASP A 129 21.06 12.49 -22.77
C ASP A 129 21.62 13.16 -21.50
N LYS A 130 20.80 13.33 -20.47
CA LYS A 130 21.17 13.99 -19.23
C LYS A 130 22.08 13.15 -18.33
N HIS A 131 22.98 13.84 -17.66
CA HIS A 131 23.80 13.31 -16.60
C HIS A 131 23.11 13.54 -15.26
N VAL A 132 22.68 12.45 -14.60
CA VAL A 132 21.84 12.53 -13.42
C VAL A 132 22.52 11.95 -12.20
N THR A 133 22.23 12.53 -11.03
CA THR A 133 22.60 11.94 -9.74
C THR A 133 21.34 11.49 -9.01
N LEU A 134 21.34 10.22 -8.60
CA LEU A 134 20.30 9.64 -7.77
C LEU A 134 20.61 9.88 -6.30
N PHE A 135 19.68 10.49 -5.59
CA PHE A 135 19.76 10.79 -4.17
C PHE A 135 18.68 10.07 -3.38
N GLY A 136 18.98 9.85 -2.11
CA GLY A 136 18.13 9.15 -1.17
C GLY A 136 18.47 7.65 -1.10
N HIS A 137 18.57 7.12 0.12
CA HIS A 137 18.91 5.70 0.31
C HIS A 137 17.89 4.76 -0.36
N ALA A 138 16.67 5.25 -0.57
CA ALA A 138 15.60 4.54 -1.28
C ALA A 138 15.99 4.12 -2.70
N VAL A 139 16.94 4.79 -3.37
CA VAL A 139 17.36 4.42 -4.75
C VAL A 139 18.04 3.06 -4.82
N VAL A 140 18.63 2.58 -3.71
CA VAL A 140 19.24 1.24 -3.59
C VAL A 140 18.38 0.26 -2.79
N GLN A 141 17.42 0.77 -2.00
CA GLN A 141 16.50 -0.03 -1.19
C GLN A 141 15.04 0.44 -1.36
N PRO A 142 14.50 0.43 -2.58
CA PRO A 142 13.14 0.88 -2.82
C PRO A 142 12.11 -0.06 -2.20
N VAL A 143 10.91 0.47 -2.00
CA VAL A 143 9.73 -0.32 -1.66
C VAL A 143 9.11 -0.80 -2.97
N TYR A 144 9.47 -1.99 -3.41
CA TYR A 144 8.95 -2.57 -4.66
C TYR A 144 7.50 -3.03 -4.56
N SER A 145 7.11 -3.55 -3.42
CA SER A 145 5.75 -4.01 -3.17
C SER A 145 5.32 -3.72 -1.74
N PRO A 146 4.01 -3.62 -1.48
CA PRO A 146 3.52 -3.52 -0.12
C PRO A 146 3.99 -4.74 0.68
N GLY A 147 4.36 -4.52 1.94
CA GLY A 147 4.62 -5.62 2.87
C GLY A 147 3.35 -6.39 3.22
N GLY A 148 3.49 -7.56 3.82
CA GLY A 148 2.37 -8.40 4.28
C GLY A 148 2.20 -9.70 3.51
N ALA A 149 1.07 -10.38 3.71
CA ALA A 149 0.81 -11.70 3.16
C ALA A 149 0.76 -11.74 1.62
N ASN A 150 0.47 -10.62 0.99
CA ASN A 150 0.37 -10.48 -0.47
C ASN A 150 1.65 -9.99 -1.14
N SER A 151 2.75 -9.85 -0.37
CA SER A 151 4.03 -9.50 -0.98
C SER A 151 4.53 -10.66 -1.84
N ALA A 152 4.89 -10.37 -3.09
CA ALA A 152 5.40 -11.38 -4.00
C ALA A 152 6.69 -11.99 -3.44
N ALA A 153 6.67 -13.29 -3.18
CA ALA A 153 7.78 -14.02 -2.54
C ALA A 153 9.12 -13.93 -3.30
N ASP A 154 9.11 -13.60 -4.57
CA ASP A 154 10.28 -13.60 -5.44
C ASP A 154 10.50 -12.26 -6.17
N ILE A 155 10.02 -11.15 -5.61
CA ILE A 155 10.10 -9.85 -6.27
C ILE A 155 11.55 -9.47 -6.62
N GLY A 156 12.50 -9.81 -5.76
CA GLY A 156 13.91 -9.44 -5.92
C GLY A 156 14.66 -10.14 -7.07
N LYS A 157 14.10 -11.19 -7.67
CA LYS A 157 14.80 -12.00 -8.69
C LYS A 157 14.75 -11.42 -10.11
N TYR A 158 13.69 -10.67 -10.41
CA TYR A 158 13.41 -10.18 -11.77
C TYR A 158 13.16 -8.68 -11.81
N VAL A 159 13.50 -7.97 -10.75
CA VAL A 159 13.29 -6.52 -10.70
C VAL A 159 14.28 -5.79 -11.60
N ILE A 160 13.81 -4.72 -12.19
CA ILE A 160 14.63 -3.65 -12.74
C ILE A 160 14.67 -2.53 -11.69
N ASP A 161 15.86 -2.12 -11.27
CA ASP A 161 16.03 -0.99 -10.37
C ASP A 161 15.95 0.36 -11.12
N LEU A 162 15.78 1.46 -10.38
CA LEU A 162 15.64 2.79 -10.97
C LEU A 162 16.86 3.17 -11.83
N LYS A 163 18.07 2.86 -11.35
CA LYS A 163 19.29 3.16 -12.08
C LYS A 163 19.32 2.47 -13.44
N SER A 164 19.10 1.16 -13.47
CA SER A 164 19.07 0.37 -14.68
C SER A 164 17.99 0.85 -15.66
N ALA A 165 16.80 1.18 -15.15
CA ALA A 165 15.72 1.71 -15.96
C ALA A 165 16.09 3.07 -16.61
N LEU A 166 16.72 3.95 -15.86
CA LEU A 166 17.17 5.26 -16.38
C LEU A 166 18.28 5.10 -17.43
N GLU A 167 19.25 4.21 -17.18
CA GLU A 167 20.30 3.90 -18.16
C GLU A 167 19.72 3.32 -19.46
N HIS A 168 18.71 2.44 -19.38
CA HIS A 168 17.98 1.94 -20.55
C HIS A 168 17.19 3.05 -21.27
N ALA A 169 16.74 4.05 -20.53
CA ALA A 169 16.07 5.22 -21.10
C ALA A 169 17.04 6.23 -21.75
N GLY A 170 18.35 6.06 -21.55
CA GLY A 170 19.41 6.86 -22.18
C GLY A 170 20.12 7.83 -21.26
N PHE A 171 19.80 7.88 -19.95
CA PHE A 171 20.52 8.71 -18.99
C PHE A 171 21.89 8.17 -18.65
N SER A 172 22.81 9.07 -18.32
CA SER A 172 24.07 8.73 -17.65
C SER A 172 23.91 8.92 -16.15
N VAL A 173 24.06 7.86 -15.37
CA VAL A 173 23.83 7.89 -13.91
C VAL A 173 25.14 7.96 -13.15
N ASN A 174 25.21 8.77 -12.10
CA ASN A 174 26.33 8.86 -11.18
C ASN A 174 26.53 7.57 -10.39
N ASN A 175 27.43 6.71 -10.87
CA ASN A 175 27.74 5.44 -10.23
C ASN A 175 28.45 5.62 -8.88
N THR A 176 29.24 6.68 -8.69
CA THR A 176 30.02 6.88 -7.47
C THR A 176 29.13 7.02 -6.25
N LEU A 177 28.07 7.80 -6.33
CA LEU A 177 27.12 7.95 -5.22
C LEU A 177 26.23 6.70 -5.06
N PHE A 178 25.75 6.14 -6.17
CA PHE A 178 24.93 4.93 -6.14
C PHE A 178 25.66 3.75 -5.47
N ASP A 179 26.94 3.56 -5.80
CA ASP A 179 27.78 2.53 -5.19
C ASP A 179 28.06 2.81 -3.70
N ALA A 180 28.12 4.07 -3.29
CA ALA A 180 28.28 4.43 -1.88
C ALA A 180 27.03 4.03 -1.08
N TYR A 181 25.83 4.36 -1.57
CA TYR A 181 24.58 3.91 -0.96
C TYR A 181 24.48 2.38 -0.88
N SER A 182 24.85 1.67 -1.95
CA SER A 182 24.80 0.21 -1.99
C SER A 182 25.71 -0.47 -0.96
N LYS A 183 26.73 0.22 -0.46
CA LYS A 183 27.68 -0.25 0.54
C LYS A 183 27.38 0.28 1.94
N SER A 184 26.41 1.14 2.08
CA SER A 184 26.03 1.72 3.36
C SER A 184 25.37 0.70 4.27
N ASP A 185 25.58 0.89 5.59
CA ASP A 185 24.90 0.13 6.64
C ASP A 185 23.55 0.71 7.01
N THR A 186 23.12 1.81 6.37
CA THR A 186 21.80 2.42 6.58
C THR A 186 20.70 1.41 6.26
N LYS A 187 19.74 1.28 7.16
CA LYS A 187 18.67 0.27 7.07
C LYS A 187 17.32 0.90 7.33
N ARG A 188 16.29 0.21 6.88
CA ARG A 188 14.94 0.52 7.30
C ARG A 188 14.82 0.37 8.81
N VAL A 189 14.17 1.35 9.42
CA VAL A 189 13.91 1.39 10.86
C VAL A 189 12.41 1.24 11.08
N ALA A 190 12.03 0.26 11.88
CA ALA A 190 10.65 0.13 12.32
C ALA A 190 10.35 1.10 13.47
N SER A 191 9.07 1.34 13.69
CA SER A 191 8.56 2.21 14.75
C SER A 191 9.08 1.90 16.15
N ASN A 192 9.35 0.67 16.43
CA ASN A 192 9.90 0.20 17.70
C ASN A 192 11.44 0.14 17.72
N ASN A 193 12.12 0.85 16.84
CA ASN A 193 13.57 0.84 16.64
C ASN A 193 14.14 -0.53 16.24
N LEU A 194 13.31 -1.46 15.78
CA LEU A 194 13.80 -2.69 15.18
C LEU A 194 14.35 -2.37 13.79
N GLN A 195 15.64 -2.57 13.61
CA GLN A 195 16.24 -2.52 12.29
C GLN A 195 15.78 -3.73 11.48
N VAL A 196 15.21 -3.49 10.34
CA VAL A 196 14.88 -4.53 9.37
C VAL A 196 15.93 -4.56 8.28
N SER A 197 16.24 -5.76 7.79
CA SER A 197 17.14 -5.90 6.64
C SER A 197 16.53 -5.14 5.45
N GLY A 198 17.38 -4.69 4.54
CA GLY A 198 16.94 -4.04 3.31
C GLY A 198 16.10 -4.92 2.38
N ASP A 199 15.85 -6.18 2.73
CA ASP A 199 14.98 -7.08 1.98
C ASP A 199 13.51 -6.75 2.31
N PRO A 200 12.71 -6.25 1.35
CA PRO A 200 11.30 -5.96 1.55
C PRO A 200 10.49 -7.15 2.07
N ARG A 201 10.97 -8.37 1.83
CA ARG A 201 10.31 -9.61 2.25
C ARG A 201 10.56 -10.00 3.70
N SER A 202 11.56 -9.38 4.35
CA SER A 202 11.96 -9.75 5.71
C SER A 202 11.08 -9.13 6.80
N ASN A 203 10.07 -8.36 6.43
CA ASN A 203 9.27 -7.55 7.34
C ASN A 203 8.08 -8.28 7.96
N GLY A 204 7.93 -9.59 7.70
CA GLY A 204 6.74 -10.34 8.09
C GLY A 204 6.40 -10.41 9.59
N ALA A 205 7.27 -9.90 10.47
CA ALA A 205 7.06 -9.94 11.92
C ALA A 205 6.79 -8.56 12.55
N LEU A 206 6.72 -7.49 11.75
CA LEU A 206 6.53 -6.14 12.27
C LEU A 206 5.08 -5.73 12.13
N ASN A 207 4.50 -5.27 13.22
CA ASN A 207 3.14 -4.74 13.23
C ASN A 207 3.07 -3.33 12.62
N ASP A 208 4.19 -2.61 12.61
CA ASP A 208 4.27 -1.24 12.15
C ASP A 208 5.07 -1.15 10.84
N ALA A 209 4.64 -0.28 9.94
CA ALA A 209 5.38 -0.01 8.71
C ALA A 209 6.73 0.63 9.03
N PRO A 210 7.85 0.09 8.53
CA PRO A 210 9.15 0.65 8.80
C PRO A 210 9.32 1.99 8.08
N VAL A 211 10.00 2.92 8.75
CA VAL A 211 10.51 4.12 8.12
C VAL A 211 11.85 3.78 7.49
N LEU A 212 12.05 4.14 6.22
CA LEU A 212 13.31 3.97 5.56
C LEU A 212 14.32 4.98 6.14
N GLY A 213 15.44 4.51 6.65
CA GLY A 213 16.52 5.38 7.08
C GLY A 213 17.15 6.11 5.88
N GLU A 214 17.56 7.35 6.09
CA GLU A 214 18.33 8.14 5.13
C GLU A 214 19.78 8.29 5.63
N GLU A 215 20.69 8.56 4.72
CA GLU A 215 22.08 8.80 5.04
C GLU A 215 22.24 10.11 5.83
N PRO A 216 22.92 10.10 6.96
CA PRO A 216 23.22 11.34 7.67
C PRO A 216 24.11 12.25 6.82
N ALA A 217 23.95 13.56 6.99
CA ALA A 217 24.73 14.55 6.22
C ALA A 217 26.25 14.35 6.25
N SER A 218 26.76 13.73 7.33
CA SER A 218 28.19 13.39 7.49
C SER A 218 28.69 12.31 6.54
N SER A 219 27.82 11.50 5.98
CA SER A 219 28.17 10.44 5.01
C SER A 219 28.58 11.04 3.65
N TYR A 220 28.13 12.25 3.34
CA TYR A 220 28.44 12.93 2.09
C TYR A 220 29.80 13.62 2.13
N THR A 221 30.86 12.85 1.97
CA THR A 221 32.24 13.33 1.96
C THR A 221 32.50 14.27 0.76
N ASP A 222 33.59 15.05 0.83
CA ASP A 222 33.97 15.92 -0.28
C ASP A 222 34.25 15.13 -1.56
N GLN A 223 34.78 13.91 -1.45
CA GLN A 223 34.99 13.02 -2.59
C GLN A 223 33.65 12.59 -3.24
N LEU A 224 32.64 12.27 -2.44
CA LEU A 224 31.31 11.96 -2.98
C LEU A 224 30.70 13.20 -3.63
N LYS A 225 30.79 14.35 -2.98
CA LYS A 225 30.28 15.64 -3.53
C LYS A 225 30.95 16.02 -4.85
N ALA A 226 32.24 15.77 -5.00
CA ALA A 226 32.95 16.03 -6.26
C ALA A 226 32.35 15.24 -7.43
N SER A 227 31.79 14.04 -7.19
CA SER A 227 31.24 13.20 -8.27
C SER A 227 30.04 13.81 -9.01
N TRP A 228 29.29 14.72 -8.37
CA TRP A 228 28.19 15.42 -9.01
C TRP A 228 28.44 16.92 -9.20
N GLN A 229 29.51 17.49 -8.64
CA GLN A 229 29.84 18.89 -8.82
C GLN A 229 30.55 19.17 -10.15
N ASP A 230 31.33 18.21 -10.62
CA ASP A 230 32.12 18.32 -11.85
C ASP A 230 31.37 17.76 -13.07
N ASP A 231 30.52 16.74 -12.84
CA ASP A 231 29.71 16.07 -13.83
C ASP A 231 28.38 15.63 -13.16
N TYR A 232 27.47 14.95 -13.85
CA TYR A 232 26.21 14.39 -13.30
C TYR A 232 25.32 15.40 -12.55
N HIS A 233 25.40 16.69 -12.91
CA HIS A 233 24.65 17.78 -12.25
C HIS A 233 23.51 18.36 -13.09
N ASP A 234 23.16 17.74 -14.21
CA ASP A 234 22.02 18.20 -14.99
C ASP A 234 20.73 18.09 -14.17
N VAL A 235 20.53 16.95 -13.50
CA VAL A 235 19.34 16.70 -12.70
C VAL A 235 19.69 15.95 -11.41
N ALA A 236 19.20 16.43 -10.28
CA ALA A 236 19.09 15.68 -9.05
C ALA A 236 17.75 14.93 -9.05
N ILE A 237 17.78 13.59 -9.02
CA ILE A 237 16.59 12.76 -8.84
C ILE A 237 16.62 12.21 -7.40
N VAL A 238 15.72 12.68 -6.56
CA VAL A 238 15.64 12.29 -5.15
C VAL A 238 14.50 11.32 -4.96
N MET A 239 14.74 10.12 -4.41
CA MET A 239 13.69 9.18 -4.10
C MET A 239 13.52 9.03 -2.60
N LEU A 240 12.30 9.32 -2.12
CA LEU A 240 11.89 9.16 -0.73
C LEU A 240 10.87 8.04 -0.63
N ALA A 241 10.99 7.18 0.39
CA ALA A 241 10.13 6.01 0.49
C ALA A 241 9.45 5.89 1.85
N ARG A 242 8.21 5.37 1.80
CA ARG A 242 7.45 4.95 2.99
C ARG A 242 6.82 3.60 2.69
N GLU A 243 7.09 2.63 3.54
CA GLU A 243 6.53 1.29 3.38
C GLU A 243 5.13 1.22 4.00
N GLY A 244 4.23 0.54 3.32
CA GLY A 244 2.92 0.18 3.82
C GLY A 244 2.56 -1.22 3.40
N GLY A 245 1.52 -1.80 3.98
CA GLY A 245 1.06 -3.13 3.61
C GLY A 245 0.03 -3.69 4.57
N GLU A 246 -0.47 -4.87 4.23
CA GLU A 246 -1.40 -5.63 5.06
C GLU A 246 -0.78 -5.94 6.42
N ASP A 247 -1.58 -5.82 7.48
CA ASP A 247 -1.15 -6.00 8.87
C ASP A 247 -0.01 -5.08 9.34
N LYS A 248 0.23 -4.00 8.61
CA LYS A 248 1.24 -3.00 8.96
C LYS A 248 0.58 -1.67 9.20
N GLU A 249 0.60 -1.23 10.43
CA GLU A 249 0.19 0.12 10.77
C GLU A 249 1.33 1.10 10.58
N MET A 250 1.00 2.26 10.05
CA MET A 250 1.93 3.36 10.04
C MET A 250 2.02 3.96 11.43
N MET A 251 3.22 4.23 11.86
CA MET A 251 3.43 5.06 13.03
C MET A 251 2.84 6.43 12.82
N MET A 252 1.99 6.83 13.75
CA MET A 252 1.48 8.19 13.78
C MET A 252 2.62 9.19 14.00
N LYS A 253 3.51 8.88 14.91
CA LYS A 253 4.72 9.66 15.20
C LYS A 253 5.86 8.73 15.54
N ASP A 254 7.04 9.06 15.09
CA ASP A 254 8.26 8.38 15.49
C ASP A 254 8.63 8.69 16.96
N PRO A 255 9.68 8.07 17.54
CA PRO A 255 10.13 8.36 18.89
C PRO A 255 10.51 9.83 19.13
N GLU A 256 10.79 10.60 18.06
CA GLU A 256 11.12 12.03 18.10
C GLU A 256 9.85 12.91 18.01
N GLY A 257 8.68 12.29 17.85
CA GLY A 257 7.39 12.97 17.77
C GLY A 257 7.07 13.50 16.36
N ILE A 258 7.81 13.07 15.34
CA ILE A 258 7.63 13.47 13.94
C ILE A 258 6.67 12.47 13.27
N SER A 259 5.72 12.96 12.48
CA SER A 259 4.86 12.09 11.67
C SER A 259 5.71 11.26 10.70
N ALA A 260 5.41 9.97 10.60
CA ALA A 260 6.06 9.10 9.62
C ALA A 260 5.88 9.57 8.17
N LEU A 261 4.84 10.35 7.88
CA LEU A 261 4.58 10.93 6.55
C LEU A 261 5.26 12.27 6.31
N SER A 262 5.83 12.90 7.36
CA SER A 262 6.67 14.07 7.26
C SER A 262 8.10 13.71 6.83
N LEU A 263 8.87 14.71 6.43
CA LEU A 263 10.31 14.56 6.24
C LEU A 263 11.03 14.39 7.59
N HIS A 264 11.85 13.35 7.69
CA HIS A 264 12.80 13.17 8.78
C HIS A 264 14.01 14.11 8.63
N GLN A 265 14.79 14.27 9.71
CA GLN A 265 15.86 15.25 9.72
C GLN A 265 16.92 14.99 8.64
N ASP A 266 17.33 13.73 8.45
CA ASP A 266 18.33 13.37 7.44
C ASP A 266 17.82 13.61 6.01
N GLU A 267 16.52 13.40 5.74
CA GLU A 267 15.89 13.74 4.46
C GLU A 267 15.87 15.26 4.22
N LYS A 268 15.59 16.04 5.26
CA LYS A 268 15.65 17.52 5.21
C LYS A 268 17.07 18.01 4.94
N ASP A 269 18.05 17.39 5.56
CA ASP A 269 19.46 17.76 5.39
C ASP A 269 19.97 17.36 4.00
N LEU A 270 19.54 16.21 3.47
CA LEU A 270 19.79 15.83 2.08
C LEU A 270 19.24 16.86 1.09
N LEU A 271 17.95 17.18 1.18
CA LEU A 271 17.30 18.14 0.29
C LEU A 271 17.94 19.54 0.39
N ARG A 272 18.29 19.96 1.62
CA ARG A 272 19.01 21.21 1.85
C ARG A 272 20.39 21.20 1.20
N MET A 273 21.14 20.12 1.34
CA MET A 273 22.46 19.95 0.72
C MET A 273 22.38 20.06 -0.80
N ILE A 274 21.38 19.42 -1.43
CA ILE A 274 21.17 19.51 -2.88
C ILE A 274 20.88 20.97 -3.29
N LYS A 275 19.92 21.62 -2.64
CA LYS A 275 19.55 23.02 -2.90
C LYS A 275 20.74 23.96 -2.72
N ASP A 276 21.42 23.89 -1.57
CA ASP A 276 22.51 24.79 -1.20
C ASP A 276 23.77 24.60 -2.05
N SER A 277 23.92 23.44 -2.68
CA SER A 277 25.02 23.19 -3.62
C SER A 277 24.95 24.13 -4.82
N GLY A 278 23.75 24.55 -5.23
CA GLY A 278 23.50 25.41 -6.39
C GLY A 278 24.03 24.83 -7.71
N LYS A 279 24.28 23.50 -7.75
CA LYS A 279 24.91 22.85 -8.91
C LYS A 279 23.88 22.26 -9.87
N PHE A 280 22.79 21.71 -9.35
CA PHE A 280 21.79 21.04 -10.19
C PHE A 280 20.92 22.05 -10.95
N SER A 281 20.76 21.80 -12.25
CA SER A 281 19.87 22.61 -13.08
C SER A 281 18.40 22.37 -12.74
N LYS A 282 18.08 21.13 -12.33
CA LYS A 282 16.74 20.68 -11.96
C LYS A 282 16.79 19.70 -10.79
N THR A 283 15.77 19.75 -9.96
CA THR A 283 15.55 18.80 -8.86
C THR A 283 14.19 18.14 -9.04
N VAL A 284 14.19 16.82 -9.20
CA VAL A 284 13.00 15.97 -9.35
C VAL A 284 12.89 15.07 -8.13
N VAL A 285 11.71 15.02 -7.53
CA VAL A 285 11.43 14.11 -6.39
C VAL A 285 10.48 13.00 -6.84
N LEU A 286 10.83 11.77 -6.48
CA LEU A 286 10.00 10.57 -6.65
C LEU A 286 9.54 10.09 -5.28
N LEU A 287 8.23 9.97 -5.09
CA LEU A 287 7.63 9.47 -3.85
C LEU A 287 7.29 7.99 -4.02
N ASN A 288 8.15 7.13 -3.49
CA ASN A 288 7.96 5.69 -3.44
C ASN A 288 7.25 5.33 -2.14
N SER A 289 5.96 5.57 -2.10
CA SER A 289 5.16 5.49 -0.88
C SER A 289 3.79 4.87 -1.13
N ALA A 290 3.38 3.97 -0.24
CA ALA A 290 2.01 3.46 -0.19
C ALA A 290 1.03 4.47 0.45
N PHE A 291 1.54 5.56 1.05
CA PHE A 291 0.77 6.53 1.79
C PHE A 291 0.93 7.95 1.23
N PRO A 292 -0.04 8.84 1.45
CA PRO A 292 0.05 10.24 1.07
C PRO A 292 1.02 11.00 1.99
N MET A 293 2.27 11.14 1.55
CA MET A 293 3.28 11.91 2.29
C MET A 293 2.92 13.40 2.34
N GLU A 294 3.32 14.07 3.42
CA GLU A 294 3.29 15.53 3.48
C GLU A 294 4.28 16.13 2.48
N VAL A 295 3.78 16.99 1.60
CA VAL A 295 4.57 17.55 0.48
C VAL A 295 4.59 19.09 0.43
N GLY A 296 4.15 19.75 1.51
CA GLY A 296 4.18 21.21 1.62
C GLY A 296 5.57 21.82 1.53
N TRP A 297 6.61 21.03 1.74
CA TRP A 297 8.03 21.43 1.72
C TRP A 297 8.65 21.55 0.32
N LEU A 298 7.95 21.21 -0.75
CA LEU A 298 8.51 21.21 -2.11
C LEU A 298 9.11 22.57 -2.51
N ASP A 299 8.48 23.68 -2.11
CA ASP A 299 8.99 25.03 -2.36
C ASP A 299 10.21 25.36 -1.51
N ASP A 300 10.24 24.91 -0.26
CA ASP A 300 11.33 25.21 0.67
C ASP A 300 12.66 24.66 0.19
N TYR A 301 12.63 23.53 -0.52
CA TYR A 301 13.82 22.90 -1.06
C TYR A 301 14.04 23.11 -2.56
N GLY A 302 13.21 23.94 -3.21
CA GLY A 302 13.36 24.29 -4.62
C GLY A 302 13.18 23.10 -5.55
N VAL A 303 12.21 22.22 -5.27
CA VAL A 303 11.87 21.07 -6.11
C VAL A 303 11.15 21.55 -7.36
N ASP A 304 11.68 21.23 -8.53
CA ASP A 304 11.11 21.62 -9.83
C ASP A 304 9.96 20.70 -10.24
N ALA A 305 10.11 19.37 -10.02
CA ALA A 305 9.07 18.39 -10.32
C ALA A 305 8.95 17.34 -9.21
N CYS A 306 7.74 16.88 -8.98
CA CYS A 306 7.44 15.82 -8.01
C CYS A 306 6.45 14.83 -8.60
N MET A 307 6.75 13.54 -8.49
CA MET A 307 5.91 12.45 -8.98
C MET A 307 5.72 11.39 -7.89
N TRP A 308 4.48 11.06 -7.58
CA TRP A 308 4.17 9.87 -6.80
C TRP A 308 4.22 8.64 -7.71
N ILE A 309 5.00 7.63 -7.30
CA ILE A 309 5.22 6.42 -8.07
C ILE A 309 4.71 5.16 -7.37
N GLY A 310 4.13 5.29 -6.17
CA GLY A 310 3.65 4.13 -5.40
C GLY A 310 4.72 3.07 -5.20
N ASN A 311 4.33 1.81 -5.34
CA ASN A 311 5.20 0.65 -5.25
C ASN A 311 5.38 0.04 -6.65
N PRO A 312 6.53 0.21 -7.29
CA PRO A 312 6.70 -0.06 -8.72
C PRO A 312 6.73 -1.55 -9.11
N GLY A 313 6.70 -2.47 -8.14
CA GLY A 313 6.77 -3.89 -8.46
C GLY A 313 8.05 -4.30 -9.19
N GLN A 314 7.98 -5.35 -10.00
CA GLN A 314 9.17 -5.88 -10.69
C GLN A 314 9.66 -5.01 -11.84
N ARG A 315 8.75 -4.35 -12.57
CA ARG A 315 9.07 -3.65 -13.83
C ARG A 315 8.64 -2.19 -13.85
N GLY A 316 8.00 -1.69 -12.82
CA GLY A 316 7.45 -0.33 -12.80
C GLY A 316 8.50 0.77 -12.94
N PHE A 317 9.76 0.56 -12.52
CA PHE A 317 10.79 1.57 -12.75
C PHE A 317 11.08 1.81 -14.25
N GLU A 318 10.80 0.87 -15.14
CA GLU A 318 10.82 1.13 -16.58
C GLU A 318 9.72 2.11 -16.99
N GLY A 319 8.51 1.98 -16.42
CA GLY A 319 7.41 2.94 -16.59
C GLY A 319 7.77 4.32 -16.04
N VAL A 320 8.36 4.38 -14.84
CA VAL A 320 8.87 5.66 -14.29
C VAL A 320 9.88 6.30 -15.21
N ALA A 321 10.86 5.55 -15.72
CA ALA A 321 11.84 6.08 -16.65
C ALA A 321 11.19 6.57 -17.97
N ASN A 322 10.19 5.85 -18.49
CA ASN A 322 9.44 6.27 -19.68
C ASN A 322 8.68 7.58 -19.45
N LEU A 323 8.09 7.75 -18.28
CA LEU A 323 7.47 9.03 -17.88
C LEU A 323 8.52 10.16 -17.82
N LEU A 324 9.65 9.91 -17.16
CA LEU A 324 10.68 10.94 -17.00
C LEU A 324 11.26 11.44 -18.35
N VAL A 325 11.35 10.57 -19.38
CA VAL A 325 11.84 10.97 -20.71
C VAL A 325 10.71 11.32 -21.70
N GLY A 326 9.46 11.28 -21.29
CA GLY A 326 8.32 11.62 -22.14
C GLY A 326 7.96 10.57 -23.21
N LYS A 327 8.42 9.33 -23.06
CA LYS A 327 7.91 8.21 -23.87
C LYS A 327 6.47 7.86 -23.50
N ALA A 328 6.10 8.07 -22.24
CA ALA A 328 4.75 8.01 -21.74
C ALA A 328 4.36 9.38 -21.13
N ASN A 329 3.06 9.67 -21.11
CA ASN A 329 2.51 10.91 -20.55
C ASN A 329 1.74 10.57 -19.29
N PRO A 330 2.06 11.18 -18.12
CA PRO A 330 1.37 10.88 -16.87
C PRO A 330 -0.12 11.20 -16.96
N SER A 331 -0.95 10.26 -16.52
CA SER A 331 -2.41 10.38 -16.53
C SER A 331 -3.04 10.01 -15.16
N GLY A 332 -2.26 9.50 -14.23
CA GLY A 332 -2.70 9.11 -12.91
C GLY A 332 -3.31 10.26 -12.12
N ARG A 333 -4.24 9.92 -11.21
CA ARG A 333 -4.88 10.85 -10.30
C ARG A 333 -4.77 10.33 -8.88
N LEU A 334 -4.60 11.25 -7.93
CA LEU A 334 -4.56 10.90 -6.53
C LEU A 334 -5.87 10.25 -6.09
N THR A 335 -5.76 9.12 -5.44
CA THR A 335 -6.87 8.39 -4.82
C THR A 335 -7.05 8.72 -3.34
N ASP A 336 -6.28 9.69 -2.85
CA ASP A 336 -6.35 10.20 -1.49
C ASP A 336 -6.07 11.71 -1.47
N THR A 337 -6.42 12.36 -0.35
CA THR A 337 -6.06 13.76 -0.10
C THR A 337 -4.65 13.83 0.50
N TYR A 338 -3.79 14.62 -0.10
CA TYR A 338 -2.48 14.93 0.48
C TYR A 338 -2.63 16.13 1.42
N ALA A 339 -2.72 15.84 2.70
CA ALA A 339 -2.85 16.85 3.72
C ALA A 339 -1.53 17.63 3.94
N VAL A 340 -1.64 18.86 4.39
CA VAL A 340 -0.48 19.66 4.86
C VAL A 340 0.10 19.05 6.13
N ASP A 341 -0.79 18.62 7.02
CA ASP A 341 -0.49 17.85 8.23
C ASP A 341 -1.25 16.52 8.17
N SER A 342 -0.54 15.41 8.06
CA SER A 342 -1.11 14.06 7.98
C SER A 342 -1.95 13.70 9.20
N MET A 343 -1.75 14.40 10.31
CA MET A 343 -2.51 14.25 11.55
C MET A 343 -3.78 15.12 11.60
N SER A 344 -4.10 15.86 10.55
CA SER A 344 -5.22 16.81 10.56
C SER A 344 -6.60 16.17 10.52
N SER A 345 -6.74 14.95 10.04
CA SER A 345 -8.03 14.26 9.98
C SER A 345 -8.35 13.54 11.29
N PRO A 346 -9.65 13.41 11.67
CA PRO A 346 -10.05 12.65 12.85
C PRO A 346 -9.62 11.18 12.79
N ALA A 347 -9.64 10.55 11.60
CA ALA A 347 -9.22 9.18 11.39
C ALA A 347 -7.76 8.95 11.80
N ALA A 348 -6.90 9.94 11.57
CA ALA A 348 -5.49 9.85 11.93
C ALA A 348 -5.26 9.65 13.43
N HIS A 349 -6.19 10.09 14.30
CA HIS A 349 -6.07 9.96 15.74
C HIS A 349 -6.70 8.68 16.31
N THR A 350 -7.38 7.90 15.51
CA THR A 350 -8.25 6.82 16.01
C THR A 350 -7.99 5.46 15.38
N SER A 351 -7.06 5.36 14.42
CA SER A 351 -6.90 4.18 13.57
C SER A 351 -5.79 3.22 13.98
N SER A 352 -5.01 3.49 15.01
CA SER A 352 -3.84 2.66 15.32
C SER A 352 -4.15 1.48 16.22
N GLN A 353 -3.68 0.28 15.86
CA GLN A 353 -3.76 -0.92 16.70
C GLN A 353 -2.91 -0.81 17.98
N ASN A 354 -1.79 -0.09 17.92
CA ASN A 354 -0.83 -0.04 19.02
C ASN A 354 -0.87 1.26 19.82
N SER A 355 -1.50 2.31 19.33
CA SER A 355 -1.50 3.63 19.96
C SER A 355 -2.83 4.01 20.61
N ASN A 356 -3.93 3.36 20.26
CA ASN A 356 -5.25 3.62 20.85
C ASN A 356 -5.66 2.50 21.79
N GLN A 357 -5.09 2.48 22.97
CA GLN A 357 -5.53 1.59 24.04
C GLN A 357 -6.58 2.29 24.91
N TRP A 358 -7.55 1.52 25.39
CA TRP A 358 -8.46 2.01 26.39
C TRP A 358 -7.72 2.34 27.67
N THR A 359 -7.89 3.55 28.19
CA THR A 359 -7.32 3.92 29.51
C THR A 359 -7.93 3.13 30.66
N ASN A 360 -9.13 2.56 30.44
CA ASN A 360 -9.87 1.73 31.41
C ASN A 360 -10.07 0.29 30.87
N VAL A 361 -9.04 -0.28 30.28
CA VAL A 361 -9.02 -1.63 29.66
C VAL A 361 -9.61 -2.69 30.60
N ASP A 362 -9.26 -2.67 31.89
CA ASP A 362 -9.74 -3.64 32.88
C ASP A 362 -11.26 -3.55 33.08
N GLU A 363 -11.82 -2.34 33.12
CA GLU A 363 -13.27 -2.13 33.26
C GLU A 363 -14.01 -2.58 32.00
N VAL A 364 -13.46 -2.28 30.82
CA VAL A 364 -14.03 -2.71 29.53
C VAL A 364 -14.02 -4.23 29.46
N ASN A 365 -12.92 -4.89 29.75
CA ASN A 365 -12.81 -6.34 29.74
C ASN A 365 -13.70 -6.99 30.82
N ALA A 366 -13.88 -6.34 31.97
CA ALA A 366 -14.82 -6.81 32.97
C ALA A 366 -16.28 -6.74 32.52
N ALA A 367 -16.61 -5.75 31.69
CA ALA A 367 -17.97 -5.55 31.15
C ALA A 367 -18.30 -6.48 29.97
N VAL A 368 -17.29 -7.02 29.26
CA VAL A 368 -17.49 -7.95 28.15
C VAL A 368 -18.08 -9.25 28.66
N SER A 369 -19.19 -9.68 28.07
CA SER A 369 -19.90 -10.89 28.48
C SER A 369 -19.14 -12.18 28.12
N ASP A 370 -18.43 -12.19 27.02
CA ASP A 370 -17.59 -13.30 26.58
C ASP A 370 -16.18 -13.15 27.20
N LYS A 371 -15.91 -13.94 28.20
CA LYS A 371 -14.63 -13.92 28.92
C LYS A 371 -13.48 -14.61 28.17
N THR A 372 -13.73 -15.14 26.98
CA THR A 372 -12.67 -15.62 26.10
C THR A 372 -12.08 -14.50 25.23
N VAL A 373 -12.75 -13.37 25.18
CA VAL A 373 -12.31 -12.18 24.44
C VAL A 373 -11.58 -11.23 25.42
N ASN A 374 -10.37 -10.83 25.05
CA ASN A 374 -9.62 -9.78 25.71
C ASN A 374 -9.51 -8.59 24.76
N ILE A 375 -10.00 -7.43 25.20
CA ILE A 375 -10.03 -6.22 24.38
C ILE A 375 -8.96 -5.27 24.92
N ASP A 376 -7.86 -5.14 24.16
CA ASP A 376 -6.75 -4.27 24.54
C ASP A 376 -6.75 -3.00 23.70
N ASN A 377 -7.11 -3.12 22.43
CA ASN A 377 -7.07 -2.04 21.45
C ASN A 377 -8.49 -1.73 20.95
N VAL A 378 -8.66 -0.50 20.52
CA VAL A 378 -9.94 0.00 20.01
C VAL A 378 -9.71 0.83 18.75
N THR A 379 -10.56 0.60 17.75
CA THR A 379 -10.71 1.52 16.62
C THR A 379 -12.00 2.30 16.80
N VAL A 380 -11.89 3.61 16.85
CA VAL A 380 -13.03 4.51 16.91
C VAL A 380 -13.14 5.22 15.57
N GLN A 381 -14.33 5.21 14.97
CA GLN A 381 -14.62 5.90 13.71
C GLN A 381 -15.54 7.10 13.97
N PRO A 382 -15.04 8.18 14.59
CA PRO A 382 -15.85 9.32 14.98
C PRO A 382 -16.38 10.09 13.76
N GLU A 383 -15.65 10.06 12.65
CA GLU A 383 -15.98 10.71 11.39
C GLU A 383 -16.99 9.93 10.56
N ASN A 384 -17.31 8.68 10.95
CA ASN A 384 -18.24 7.80 10.26
C ASN A 384 -17.81 7.59 8.78
N ILE A 385 -18.63 7.97 7.80
CA ILE A 385 -18.31 7.83 6.36
C ILE A 385 -17.37 8.93 5.84
N TYR A 386 -17.07 9.95 6.64
CA TYR A 386 -16.26 11.10 6.24
C TYR A 386 -14.79 10.86 6.52
N VAL A 387 -14.19 9.91 5.78
CA VAL A 387 -12.76 9.59 5.80
C VAL A 387 -12.10 10.05 4.51
N GLY A 388 -10.79 10.33 4.58
CA GLY A 388 -10.02 10.80 3.43
C GLY A 388 -10.61 12.08 2.82
N TYR A 389 -10.74 12.11 1.49
CA TYR A 389 -11.25 13.28 0.78
C TYR A 389 -12.66 13.70 1.21
N LYS A 390 -13.51 12.76 1.61
CA LYS A 390 -14.89 13.08 2.07
C LYS A 390 -14.88 13.99 3.28
N TYR A 391 -13.89 13.86 4.17
CA TYR A 391 -13.72 14.77 5.30
C TYR A 391 -13.37 16.19 4.82
N TYR A 392 -12.31 16.31 4.05
CA TYR A 392 -11.80 17.63 3.61
C TYR A 392 -12.79 18.35 2.71
N GLU A 393 -13.35 17.67 1.72
CA GLU A 393 -14.28 18.28 0.76
C GLU A 393 -15.61 18.63 1.40
N THR A 394 -16.11 17.85 2.35
CA THR A 394 -17.36 18.17 3.06
C THR A 394 -17.14 19.38 3.99
N ARG A 395 -15.99 19.49 4.65
CA ARG A 395 -15.65 20.68 5.43
C ARG A 395 -15.51 21.92 4.55
N TYR A 396 -14.92 21.80 3.39
CA TYR A 396 -14.84 22.88 2.40
C TYR A 396 -16.24 23.32 2.00
N ALA A 397 -17.12 22.40 1.64
CA ALA A 397 -18.49 22.72 1.27
C ALA A 397 -19.23 23.45 2.40
N ASP A 398 -19.06 23.01 3.65
CA ASP A 398 -19.67 23.65 4.81
C ASP A 398 -19.10 25.05 5.07
N ALA A 399 -17.80 25.24 4.99
CA ALA A 399 -17.15 26.53 5.23
C ALA A 399 -17.40 27.56 4.14
N VAL A 400 -17.48 27.14 2.86
CA VAL A 400 -17.56 28.02 1.70
C VAL A 400 -19.00 28.17 1.17
N THR A 401 -19.72 27.04 1.07
CA THR A 401 -21.09 27.05 0.50
C THR A 401 -22.17 27.30 1.54
N ASN A 402 -21.91 26.99 2.82
CA ASN A 402 -22.81 27.22 3.94
C ASN A 402 -22.15 28.06 5.06
N PRO A 403 -21.67 29.26 4.78
CA PRO A 403 -20.95 30.07 5.77
C PRO A 403 -21.85 30.38 6.97
N GLY A 404 -21.37 30.07 8.16
CA GLY A 404 -22.12 30.23 9.40
C GLY A 404 -22.79 28.96 9.93
N SER A 405 -22.62 27.82 9.28
CA SER A 405 -23.15 26.53 9.74
C SER A 405 -22.38 25.94 10.94
N GLY A 406 -21.26 26.52 11.33
CA GLY A 406 -20.45 26.12 12.47
C GLY A 406 -19.05 25.62 12.11
N ALA A 407 -18.84 25.04 10.95
CA ALA A 407 -17.52 24.55 10.53
C ALA A 407 -16.49 25.67 10.38
N ALA A 408 -16.92 26.84 9.92
CA ALA A 408 -16.06 28.01 9.77
C ALA A 408 -15.47 28.54 11.08
N SER A 409 -16.08 28.19 12.22
CA SER A 409 -15.59 28.57 13.56
C SER A 409 -14.71 27.51 14.22
N SER A 410 -14.59 26.31 13.61
CA SER A 410 -13.72 25.26 14.15
C SER A 410 -12.27 25.52 13.85
N VAL A 411 -11.41 25.06 14.75
CA VAL A 411 -9.95 25.22 14.63
C VAL A 411 -9.44 24.31 13.51
N GLY A 412 -8.53 24.84 12.68
CA GLY A 412 -7.78 24.04 11.73
C GLY A 412 -6.70 23.21 12.43
N ALA A 413 -6.53 21.96 12.03
CA ALA A 413 -5.59 21.06 12.69
C ALA A 413 -4.13 21.35 12.28
N SER A 414 -3.89 21.68 11.03
CA SER A 414 -2.54 21.94 10.49
C SER A 414 -1.90 23.23 11.04
N HIS A 415 -2.69 24.21 11.47
CA HIS A 415 -2.20 25.50 11.97
C HIS A 415 -2.65 25.84 13.40
N GLY A 416 -3.04 24.84 14.19
CA GLY A 416 -3.34 25.01 15.60
C GLY A 416 -4.55 25.91 15.87
N ALA A 417 -4.32 27.13 16.39
CA ALA A 417 -5.39 28.03 16.80
C ALA A 417 -6.11 28.79 15.69
N SER A 418 -5.73 28.59 14.44
CA SER A 418 -6.38 29.24 13.29
C SER A 418 -7.72 28.59 12.96
N ALA A 419 -8.66 29.36 12.40
CA ALA A 419 -9.86 28.81 11.83
C ALA A 419 -9.52 27.86 10.68
N TRP A 420 -10.33 26.82 10.52
CA TRP A 420 -10.13 25.87 9.42
C TRP A 420 -10.23 26.55 8.06
N ASN A 421 -9.22 26.32 7.24
CA ASN A 421 -9.13 26.81 5.87
C ASN A 421 -8.61 25.70 4.97
N TYR A 422 -9.32 25.40 3.90
CA TYR A 422 -8.98 24.31 2.98
C TYR A 422 -7.55 24.39 2.45
N ALA A 423 -7.11 25.58 2.05
CA ALA A 423 -5.76 25.77 1.49
C ALA A 423 -4.62 25.54 2.53
N ASP A 424 -4.95 25.67 3.80
CA ASP A 424 -4.01 25.44 4.90
C ASP A 424 -4.01 23.95 5.34
N GLU A 425 -5.03 23.18 4.94
CA GLU A 425 -5.20 21.77 5.34
C GLU A 425 -4.83 20.80 4.21
N VAL A 426 -4.93 21.21 2.94
CA VAL A 426 -4.78 20.33 1.78
C VAL A 426 -3.71 20.83 0.83
N SER A 427 -2.65 20.05 0.66
CA SER A 427 -1.60 20.30 -0.32
C SER A 427 -2.05 19.94 -1.74
N TYR A 428 -2.63 18.75 -1.90
CA TYR A 428 -3.21 18.29 -3.15
C TYR A 428 -4.51 17.54 -2.88
N PRO A 429 -5.61 17.90 -3.55
CA PRO A 429 -6.90 17.24 -3.36
C PRO A 429 -6.93 15.84 -3.98
N PHE A 430 -7.90 15.03 -3.56
CA PHE A 430 -8.30 13.83 -4.28
C PHE A 430 -8.57 14.15 -5.76
N GLY A 431 -8.20 13.25 -6.65
CA GLY A 431 -8.37 13.45 -8.11
C GLY A 431 -7.31 14.35 -8.74
N TYR A 432 -6.40 14.94 -7.97
CA TYR A 432 -5.33 15.78 -8.51
C TYR A 432 -4.30 14.97 -9.29
N GLY A 433 -3.80 15.54 -10.36
CA GLY A 433 -2.67 15.05 -11.14
C GLY A 433 -2.47 15.91 -12.38
N LEU A 434 -1.20 16.13 -12.74
CA LEU A 434 -0.80 16.85 -13.94
C LEU A 434 -0.54 15.91 -15.11
N SER A 435 -0.45 16.46 -16.30
CA SER A 435 -0.07 15.78 -17.54
C SER A 435 0.89 16.68 -18.32
N TYR A 436 1.62 16.10 -19.28
CA TYR A 436 2.45 16.87 -20.22
C TYR A 436 1.60 17.54 -21.32
N THR A 437 0.28 17.32 -21.31
CA THR A 437 -0.67 17.96 -22.20
C THR A 437 -1.83 18.56 -21.39
N THR A 438 -2.73 19.28 -22.05
CA THR A 438 -3.89 19.89 -21.44
C THR A 438 -5.17 19.33 -22.03
N PHE A 439 -6.23 19.27 -21.20
CA PHE A 439 -7.54 18.77 -21.59
C PHE A 439 -8.63 19.78 -21.25
N GLU A 440 -9.63 19.81 -22.09
CA GLU A 440 -10.92 20.47 -21.83
C GLU A 440 -11.97 19.38 -21.62
N GLN A 441 -12.72 19.46 -20.52
CA GLN A 441 -13.85 18.59 -20.23
C GLN A 441 -15.13 19.40 -20.23
N THR A 442 -16.13 18.99 -21.01
CA THR A 442 -17.43 19.65 -21.11
C THR A 442 -18.53 18.66 -20.74
N LEU A 443 -19.35 19.02 -19.75
CA LEU A 443 -20.55 18.26 -19.43
C LEU A 443 -21.62 18.62 -20.44
N ASP A 444 -21.94 17.70 -21.37
CA ASP A 444 -22.95 17.89 -22.41
C ASP A 444 -24.38 17.74 -21.87
N GLY A 445 -24.56 16.98 -20.81
CA GLY A 445 -25.85 16.82 -20.15
C GLY A 445 -25.89 15.67 -19.14
N VAL A 446 -26.93 15.73 -18.31
CA VAL A 446 -27.28 14.66 -17.35
C VAL A 446 -28.73 14.30 -17.57
N SER A 447 -29.05 13.01 -17.64
CA SER A 447 -30.43 12.50 -17.72
C SER A 447 -30.64 11.43 -16.65
N TYR A 448 -31.90 11.29 -16.22
CA TYR A 448 -32.33 10.27 -15.27
C TYR A 448 -33.41 9.39 -15.87
N ASP A 449 -33.14 8.09 -15.95
CA ASP A 449 -34.11 7.08 -16.37
C ASP A 449 -34.80 6.50 -15.12
N ARG A 450 -36.09 6.83 -14.95
CA ARG A 450 -36.87 6.41 -13.78
C ARG A 450 -37.17 4.91 -13.76
N ASP A 451 -37.26 4.30 -14.92
CA ASP A 451 -37.60 2.88 -15.01
C ASP A 451 -36.40 1.98 -14.64
N LYS A 452 -35.19 2.48 -14.84
CA LYS A 452 -33.94 1.81 -14.49
C LYS A 452 -33.28 2.31 -13.22
N ASP A 453 -33.78 3.42 -12.66
CA ASP A 453 -33.16 4.14 -11.55
C ASP A 453 -31.71 4.50 -11.85
N GLU A 454 -31.46 5.04 -13.04
CA GLU A 454 -30.11 5.25 -13.59
C GLU A 454 -29.89 6.69 -14.02
N PHE A 455 -28.78 7.29 -13.60
CA PHE A 455 -28.28 8.56 -14.10
C PHE A 455 -27.26 8.32 -15.23
N THR A 456 -27.43 9.06 -16.31
CA THR A 456 -26.44 9.08 -17.42
C THR A 456 -25.87 10.48 -17.53
N ALA A 457 -24.57 10.61 -17.34
CA ALA A 457 -23.82 11.84 -17.63
C ALA A 457 -23.05 11.67 -18.93
N LYS A 458 -23.19 12.65 -19.84
CA LYS A 458 -22.41 12.69 -21.08
C LYS A 458 -21.37 13.79 -20.99
N VAL A 459 -20.10 13.39 -21.15
CA VAL A 459 -18.96 14.29 -21.06
C VAL A 459 -18.13 14.20 -22.34
N THR A 460 -17.82 15.35 -22.93
CA THR A 460 -16.87 15.45 -24.03
C THR A 460 -15.51 15.82 -23.46
N VAL A 461 -14.49 15.02 -23.75
CA VAL A 461 -13.09 15.25 -23.39
C VAL A 461 -12.31 15.58 -24.67
N LYS A 462 -11.61 16.70 -24.65
CA LYS A 462 -10.77 17.16 -25.76
C LYS A 462 -9.36 17.40 -25.29
N ASN A 463 -8.37 16.76 -25.91
CA ASN A 463 -6.99 17.12 -25.74
C ASN A 463 -6.71 18.47 -26.44
N THR A 464 -6.25 19.47 -25.71
CA THR A 464 -5.99 20.82 -26.20
C THR A 464 -4.53 21.16 -26.35
N GLY A 465 -3.63 20.24 -25.97
CA GLY A 465 -2.19 20.35 -26.16
C GLY A 465 -1.69 19.49 -27.32
N ASP A 466 -0.37 19.43 -27.46
CA ASP A 466 0.30 18.80 -28.61
C ASP A 466 0.76 17.36 -28.35
N ILE A 467 0.68 16.89 -27.10
CA ILE A 467 1.14 15.55 -26.69
C ILE A 467 -0.07 14.65 -26.49
N ALA A 468 -0.03 13.44 -27.05
CA ALA A 468 -1.05 12.43 -26.79
C ALA A 468 -1.11 12.07 -25.29
N GLY A 469 -2.30 11.85 -24.76
CA GLY A 469 -2.48 11.50 -23.35
C GLY A 469 -3.90 11.11 -23.01
N ALA A 470 -4.09 10.60 -21.80
CA ALA A 470 -5.37 10.23 -21.23
C ALA A 470 -5.81 11.25 -20.19
N SER A 471 -7.13 11.42 -20.04
CA SER A 471 -7.73 12.28 -19.01
C SER A 471 -8.76 11.47 -18.25
N VAL A 472 -8.73 11.56 -16.94
CA VAL A 472 -9.72 10.93 -16.06
C VAL A 472 -10.91 11.86 -15.92
N VAL A 473 -12.12 11.31 -16.05
CA VAL A 473 -13.39 12.00 -15.76
C VAL A 473 -13.91 11.45 -14.46
N GLU A 474 -14.07 12.32 -13.47
CA GLU A 474 -14.59 11.97 -12.16
C GLU A 474 -16.02 12.46 -12.02
N LEU A 475 -16.93 11.56 -11.67
CA LEU A 475 -18.33 11.87 -11.44
C LEU A 475 -18.63 11.79 -9.95
N TYR A 476 -19.05 12.92 -9.39
CA TYR A 476 -19.40 13.03 -7.98
C TYR A 476 -20.90 13.17 -7.79
N ALA A 477 -21.44 12.43 -6.83
CA ALA A 477 -22.79 12.64 -6.32
C ALA A 477 -22.72 13.36 -4.97
N GLN A 478 -23.27 14.57 -4.91
CA GLN A 478 -23.39 15.32 -3.67
C GLN A 478 -24.75 15.06 -3.04
N THR A 479 -24.76 14.43 -1.88
CA THR A 479 -25.97 14.30 -1.07
C THR A 479 -26.30 15.62 -0.34
N PRO A 480 -27.57 15.88 0.00
CA PRO A 480 -27.90 17.06 0.79
C PRO A 480 -27.15 17.09 2.12
N TYR A 481 -26.51 18.22 2.39
CA TYR A 481 -25.82 18.45 3.66
C TYR A 481 -26.82 18.95 4.72
N GLY A 482 -27.03 18.14 5.73
CA GLY A 482 -28.04 18.38 6.76
C GLY A 482 -27.45 18.65 8.15
N GLU A 483 -28.35 18.71 9.15
CA GLU A 483 -27.96 18.87 10.55
C GLU A 483 -27.17 17.67 11.07
N TYR A 484 -27.44 16.47 10.56
CA TYR A 484 -26.74 15.25 10.96
C TYR A 484 -25.27 15.30 10.55
N GLU A 485 -24.98 15.65 9.33
CA GLU A 485 -23.61 15.76 8.80
C GLU A 485 -22.83 16.83 9.56
N ARG A 486 -23.42 17.99 9.76
CA ARG A 486 -22.82 19.08 10.52
C ARG A 486 -22.43 18.63 11.93
N LYS A 487 -23.36 18.00 12.63
CA LYS A 487 -23.13 17.53 13.98
C LYS A 487 -22.03 16.46 14.06
N ASN A 488 -22.02 15.52 13.12
CA ASN A 488 -21.07 14.43 13.13
C ASN A 488 -19.70 14.83 12.60
N LEU A 489 -19.63 15.72 11.62
CA LEU A 489 -18.39 16.13 10.99
C LEU A 489 -17.67 17.24 11.76
N VAL A 490 -18.40 18.32 12.09
CA VAL A 490 -17.80 19.52 12.67
C VAL A 490 -17.59 19.37 14.16
N GLU A 491 -18.60 18.92 14.91
CA GLU A 491 -18.49 18.79 16.37
C GLU A 491 -17.49 17.71 16.77
N LYS A 492 -17.41 16.61 16.03
CA LYS A 492 -16.46 15.53 16.33
C LYS A 492 -15.05 15.80 15.85
N SER A 493 -14.86 16.52 14.75
CA SER A 493 -13.51 16.91 14.33
C SER A 493 -12.85 17.92 15.28
N ALA A 494 -13.65 18.62 16.09
CA ALA A 494 -13.15 19.47 17.16
C ALA A 494 -12.83 18.71 18.45
N ILE A 495 -13.20 17.43 18.56
CA ILE A 495 -12.82 16.60 19.70
C ILE A 495 -11.37 16.14 19.46
N GLN A 496 -10.45 16.82 20.09
CA GLN A 496 -9.15 16.23 20.37
C GLN A 496 -9.40 15.05 21.32
N LEU A 497 -9.30 13.84 20.80
CA LEU A 497 -9.20 12.67 21.64
C LEU A 497 -7.90 12.85 22.44
N ALA A 498 -8.02 13.17 23.71
CA ALA A 498 -6.89 13.16 24.60
C ALA A 498 -6.37 11.71 24.66
N GLY A 499 -5.19 11.50 24.09
CA GLY A 499 -4.48 10.24 24.18
C GLY A 499 -3.99 9.98 25.58
#